data_c0d86f17a765f318d3a4f5f82926ad96
#
_entry.id   c0d86f17a765f318d3a4f5f82926ad96
#
_cell.length_a   1.000
_cell.length_b   1.000
_cell.length_c   1.000
_cell.angle_alpha   90.00
_cell.angle_beta   90.00
_cell.angle_gamma   90.00
#
_symmetry.space_group_name_H-M   'P 1'
#
loop_
_entity.id
_entity.type
_entity.pdbx_description
1 polymer ?
#
loop_
_entity_poly.entity_id
_entity_poly.type
_entity_poly.pdbx_seq_one_letter_code
_entity_poly.pdbx_strand_id
1 'polypeptide(L)'
;YKTAKSCLIDTLGCGLLALSFPACTKLLGPIVEGTEVPYGVRVPGTSNLLDPVKGAFDIGCIIRWLDFNDTWLAAEWGHPSDNLGAILACADYVSQKNIEAGKEPLKVLDILEMMIKAHEIQGILALENSFNRVGLDHVVLVKVASTAVATKILGGNKEDVINALTHAWLDGQSLRTYRHAPNAGSRKSWAAGDATSRAVRLAMITLSGEMGYPSVLTAKTWGFEDVLFKGESLRIPQSFGSYVMENVLFKISFPAEFHAQTAVEAAVSIHPEIIDRLDEIDKIEITTHESAIRIISKVGELNNPADRDHCLQYMVAIGLLKGDLVAED
;
A
#
# COMPACT_ATOMS: atom_id res chain seq x y z
N TYR A 1 17.56 8.37 5.63
CA TYR A 1 16.65 9.27 6.36
C TYR A 1 16.12 10.42 5.50
N LYS A 2 16.90 11.00 4.58
CA LYS A 2 16.43 12.11 3.73
C LYS A 2 15.24 11.64 2.87
N THR A 3 15.38 10.54 2.16
CA THR A 3 14.32 9.97 1.34
C THR A 3 13.12 9.52 2.19
N ALA A 4 13.37 8.89 3.34
CA ALA A 4 12.32 8.48 4.27
C ALA A 4 11.48 9.66 4.78
N LYS A 5 12.12 10.81 5.06
CA LYS A 5 11.41 12.04 5.43
C LYS A 5 10.55 12.57 4.28
N SER A 6 11.07 12.59 3.05
CA SER A 6 10.29 12.99 1.87
C SER A 6 9.11 12.05 1.64
N CYS A 7 9.34 10.74 1.75
CA CYS A 7 8.30 9.72 1.62
C CYS A 7 7.21 9.88 2.71
N LEU A 8 7.58 10.16 3.95
CA LEU A 8 6.62 10.43 5.03
C LEU A 8 5.74 11.65 4.72
N ILE A 9 6.35 12.75 4.26
CA ILE A 9 5.62 13.98 3.92
C ILE A 9 4.67 13.73 2.75
N ASP A 10 5.15 13.11 1.68
CA ASP A 10 4.37 12.74 0.49
C ASP A 10 3.18 11.85 0.85
N THR A 11 3.44 10.79 1.60
CA THR A 11 2.42 9.82 2.02
C THR A 11 1.34 10.44 2.91
N LEU A 12 1.72 11.30 3.85
CA LEU A 12 0.76 12.05 4.67
C LEU A 12 -0.04 13.04 3.83
N GLY A 13 0.59 13.69 2.85
CA GLY A 13 -0.07 14.57 1.88
C GLY A 13 -1.15 13.83 1.09
N CYS A 14 -0.84 12.64 0.57
CA CYS A 14 -1.82 11.77 -0.08
C CYS A 14 -3.00 11.44 0.85
N GLY A 15 -2.72 11.08 2.11
CA GLY A 15 -3.75 10.80 3.11
C GLY A 15 -4.66 11.97 3.41
N LEU A 16 -4.09 13.16 3.58
CA LEU A 16 -4.88 14.37 3.85
C LEU A 16 -5.75 14.78 2.65
N LEU A 17 -5.23 14.66 1.43
CA LEU A 17 -6.00 14.91 0.21
C LEU A 17 -7.17 13.91 0.07
N ALA A 18 -6.96 12.65 0.42
CA ALA A 18 -7.99 11.60 0.37
C ALA A 18 -9.22 11.90 1.24
N LEU A 19 -9.08 12.72 2.28
CA LEU A 19 -10.19 13.11 3.15
C LEU A 19 -11.22 14.01 2.46
N SER A 20 -10.90 14.59 1.32
CA SER A 20 -11.88 15.35 0.51
C SER A 20 -12.84 14.44 -0.28
N PHE A 21 -12.60 13.13 -0.32
CA PHE A 21 -13.40 12.19 -1.09
C PHE A 21 -14.39 11.40 -0.20
N PRO A 22 -15.72 11.62 -0.33
CA PRO A 22 -16.73 10.92 0.48
C PRO A 22 -16.66 9.40 0.35
N ALA A 23 -16.24 8.88 -0.80
CA ALA A 23 -16.05 7.45 -1.02
C ALA A 23 -14.92 6.85 -0.15
N CYS A 24 -13.92 7.66 0.23
CA CYS A 24 -12.90 7.30 1.20
C CYS A 24 -13.42 7.44 2.63
N THR A 25 -13.94 8.62 2.97
CA THR A 25 -14.27 8.95 4.36
C THR A 25 -15.40 8.10 4.93
N LYS A 26 -16.29 7.55 4.11
CA LYS A 26 -17.34 6.59 4.54
C LYS A 26 -16.79 5.29 5.15
N LEU A 27 -15.51 4.98 4.94
CA LEU A 27 -14.84 3.78 5.46
C LEU A 27 -14.17 4.03 6.81
N LEU A 28 -14.02 5.29 7.18
CA LEU A 28 -13.29 5.73 8.38
C LEU A 28 -14.18 5.73 9.61
N GLY A 29 -13.54 5.71 10.78
CA GLY A 29 -14.21 5.72 12.08
C GLY A 29 -14.35 4.32 12.69
N PRO A 30 -14.95 4.21 13.88
CA PRO A 30 -15.07 2.95 14.59
C PRO A 30 -15.97 1.95 13.82
N ILE A 31 -15.70 0.65 13.96
CA ILE A 31 -16.56 -0.40 13.38
C ILE A 31 -17.96 -0.36 13.99
N VAL A 32 -18.04 -0.11 15.29
CA VAL A 32 -19.30 0.09 15.99
C VAL A 32 -19.45 1.56 16.30
N GLU A 33 -20.48 2.19 15.75
CA GLU A 33 -20.77 3.62 15.93
C GLU A 33 -20.82 3.98 17.43
N GLY A 34 -20.23 5.14 17.77
CA GLY A 34 -20.15 5.62 19.14
C GLY A 34 -19.07 4.98 20.01
N THR A 35 -18.28 4.02 19.48
CA THR A 35 -17.14 3.47 20.22
C THR A 35 -15.99 4.48 20.24
N GLU A 36 -15.56 4.85 21.44
CA GLU A 36 -14.35 5.62 21.67
C GLU A 36 -13.35 4.79 22.47
N VAL A 37 -12.07 4.85 22.09
CA VAL A 37 -11.00 4.13 22.78
C VAL A 37 -10.15 5.15 23.54
N PRO A 38 -10.17 5.13 24.89
CA PRO A 38 -9.28 5.98 25.68
C PRO A 38 -7.82 5.73 25.30
N TYR A 39 -7.07 6.80 25.05
CA TYR A 39 -5.68 6.71 24.57
C TYR A 39 -5.56 5.94 23.25
N GLY A 40 -6.63 5.99 22.43
CA GLY A 40 -6.67 5.35 21.13
C GLY A 40 -5.79 6.04 20.08
N VAL A 41 -5.69 5.38 18.94
CA VAL A 41 -4.95 5.88 17.77
C VAL A 41 -5.68 7.05 17.15
N ARG A 42 -4.95 8.13 16.89
CA ARG A 42 -5.44 9.30 16.16
C ARG A 42 -5.22 9.13 14.66
N VAL A 43 -6.30 9.17 13.91
CA VAL A 43 -6.23 9.13 12.44
C VAL A 43 -5.97 10.55 11.93
N PRO A 44 -4.86 10.81 11.21
CA PRO A 44 -4.51 12.14 10.73
C PRO A 44 -5.64 12.84 9.98
N GLY A 45 -5.91 14.10 10.34
CA GLY A 45 -6.95 14.91 9.71
C GLY A 45 -8.40 14.59 10.12
N THR A 46 -8.60 13.71 11.10
CA THR A 46 -9.91 13.36 11.67
C THR A 46 -9.95 13.55 13.18
N SER A 47 -11.13 13.45 13.79
CA SER A 47 -11.32 13.42 15.26
C SER A 47 -11.40 12.00 15.82
N ASN A 48 -11.19 10.96 15.00
CA ASN A 48 -11.36 9.57 15.42
C ASN A 48 -10.28 9.12 16.40
N LEU A 49 -10.70 8.48 17.48
CA LEU A 49 -9.87 7.78 18.47
C LEU A 49 -10.22 6.29 18.41
N LEU A 50 -9.34 5.50 17.82
CA LEU A 50 -9.61 4.11 17.45
C LEU A 50 -8.67 3.13 18.17
N ASP A 51 -9.09 1.88 18.25
CA ASP A 51 -8.14 0.81 18.57
C ASP A 51 -7.05 0.70 17.49
N PRO A 52 -5.86 0.14 17.80
CA PRO A 52 -4.74 0.11 16.87
C PRO A 52 -5.02 -0.64 15.56
N VAL A 53 -5.90 -1.64 15.59
CA VAL A 53 -6.25 -2.45 14.41
C VAL A 53 -7.09 -1.61 13.44
N LYS A 54 -8.13 -0.94 13.95
CA LYS A 54 -8.96 -0.05 13.12
C LYS A 54 -8.22 1.22 12.74
N GLY A 55 -7.39 1.77 13.62
CA GLY A 55 -6.52 2.90 13.32
C GLY A 55 -5.58 2.61 12.15
N ALA A 56 -4.97 1.42 12.12
CA ALA A 56 -4.12 0.99 11.01
C ALA A 56 -4.91 0.85 9.69
N PHE A 57 -6.16 0.36 9.75
CA PHE A 57 -7.05 0.33 8.59
C PHE A 57 -7.31 1.74 8.05
N ASP A 58 -7.74 2.65 8.91
CA ASP A 58 -8.14 4.00 8.51
C ASP A 58 -6.96 4.78 7.91
N ILE A 59 -5.80 4.74 8.58
CA ILE A 59 -4.59 5.41 8.10
C ILE A 59 -4.13 4.80 6.77
N GLY A 60 -4.11 3.47 6.65
CA GLY A 60 -3.75 2.78 5.42
C GLY A 60 -4.75 3.06 4.28
N CYS A 61 -6.05 3.20 4.61
CA CYS A 61 -7.08 3.55 3.65
C CYS A 61 -6.86 4.95 3.06
N ILE A 62 -6.68 5.98 3.89
CA ILE A 62 -6.47 7.35 3.38
C ILE A 62 -5.17 7.46 2.59
N ILE A 63 -4.08 6.81 3.02
CA ILE A 63 -2.79 6.83 2.32
C ILE A 63 -2.91 6.26 0.91
N ARG A 64 -3.62 5.15 0.76
CA ARG A 64 -3.69 4.41 -0.50
C ARG A 64 -4.83 4.83 -1.42
N TRP A 65 -5.75 5.66 -0.93
CA TRP A 65 -6.99 5.99 -1.61
C TRP A 65 -6.80 6.48 -3.05
N LEU A 66 -5.90 7.44 -3.25
CA LEU A 66 -5.68 8.11 -4.53
C LEU A 66 -4.71 7.40 -5.48
N ASP A 67 -4.12 6.27 -5.06
CA ASP A 67 -3.03 5.65 -5.81
C ASP A 67 -1.90 6.65 -6.16
N PHE A 68 -1.59 7.56 -5.24
CA PHE A 68 -0.65 8.66 -5.47
C PHE A 68 0.60 8.59 -4.56
N ASN A 69 0.63 7.69 -3.58
CA ASN A 69 1.80 7.43 -2.75
C ASN A 69 2.92 6.71 -3.53
N ASP A 70 4.07 6.55 -2.92
CA ASP A 70 5.29 5.99 -3.52
C ASP A 70 5.06 4.69 -4.32
N THR A 71 6.05 4.30 -5.11
CA THR A 71 5.99 3.05 -5.89
C THR A 71 7.35 2.35 -5.89
N TRP A 72 7.33 1.04 -5.74
CA TRP A 72 8.46 0.15 -5.94
C TRP A 72 8.19 -0.79 -7.11
N LEU A 73 9.06 -0.74 -8.14
CA LEU A 73 8.95 -1.57 -9.34
C LEU A 73 9.99 -2.68 -9.30
N ALA A 74 9.53 -3.94 -9.30
CA ALA A 74 10.36 -5.13 -9.25
C ALA A 74 9.63 -6.31 -9.93
N ALA A 75 9.98 -7.57 -9.64
CA ALA A 75 9.20 -8.72 -10.11
C ALA A 75 7.75 -8.67 -9.56
N GLU A 76 7.58 -8.19 -8.34
CA GLU A 76 6.31 -7.67 -7.83
C GLU A 76 6.44 -6.16 -7.64
N TRP A 77 5.44 -5.39 -8.07
CA TRP A 77 5.37 -3.96 -7.80
C TRP A 77 4.41 -3.68 -6.67
N GLY A 78 4.61 -2.58 -5.98
CA GLY A 78 3.78 -2.21 -4.84
C GLY A 78 4.14 -0.83 -4.31
N HIS A 79 3.60 -0.51 -3.16
CA HIS A 79 3.69 0.80 -2.52
C HIS A 79 4.21 0.59 -1.09
N PRO A 80 5.53 0.64 -0.85
CA PRO A 80 6.07 0.35 0.48
C PRO A 80 5.60 1.34 1.56
N SER A 81 5.22 2.57 1.19
CA SER A 81 4.62 3.52 2.13
C SER A 81 3.25 3.08 2.67
N ASP A 82 2.58 2.11 2.05
CA ASP A 82 1.36 1.48 2.57
C ASP A 82 1.55 0.96 4.01
N ASN A 83 2.78 0.54 4.36
CA ASN A 83 3.11 0.10 5.72
C ASN A 83 2.96 1.18 6.78
N LEU A 84 2.91 2.46 6.40
CA LEU A 84 2.77 3.57 7.32
C LEU A 84 1.47 3.50 8.12
N GLY A 85 0.41 2.85 7.58
CA GLY A 85 -0.83 2.58 8.31
C GLY A 85 -0.59 1.84 9.63
N ALA A 86 0.17 0.75 9.59
CA ALA A 86 0.52 -0.02 10.79
C ALA A 86 1.54 0.73 11.67
N ILE A 87 2.54 1.37 11.05
CA ILE A 87 3.61 2.07 11.76
C ILE A 87 3.04 3.21 12.61
N LEU A 88 2.23 4.10 12.01
CA LEU A 88 1.65 5.24 12.73
C LEU A 88 0.65 4.80 13.80
N ALA A 89 -0.20 3.82 13.49
CA ALA A 89 -1.17 3.32 14.46
C ALA A 89 -0.49 2.73 15.70
N CYS A 90 0.50 1.86 15.51
CA CYS A 90 1.24 1.29 16.63
C CYS A 90 2.06 2.32 17.38
N ALA A 91 2.71 3.25 16.67
CA ALA A 91 3.55 4.26 17.28
C ALA A 91 2.74 5.28 18.10
N ASP A 92 1.59 5.72 17.60
CA ASP A 92 0.70 6.61 18.37
C ASP A 92 0.15 5.90 19.60
N TYR A 93 -0.33 4.67 19.45
CA TYR A 93 -0.83 3.87 20.57
C TYR A 93 0.23 3.69 21.67
N VAL A 94 1.46 3.32 21.32
CA VAL A 94 2.56 3.17 22.29
C VAL A 94 2.92 4.51 22.90
N SER A 95 2.96 5.58 22.09
CA SER A 95 3.25 6.94 22.59
C SER A 95 2.22 7.43 23.59
N GLN A 96 0.92 7.23 23.32
CA GLN A 96 -0.14 7.58 24.26
C GLN A 96 0.01 6.82 25.59
N LYS A 97 0.27 5.52 25.54
CA LYS A 97 0.53 4.71 26.75
C LYS A 97 1.79 5.14 27.51
N ASN A 98 2.83 5.49 26.79
CA ASN A 98 4.05 5.99 27.41
C ASN A 98 3.81 7.32 28.14
N ILE A 99 3.10 8.25 27.51
CA ILE A 99 2.74 9.54 28.12
C ILE A 99 1.90 9.32 29.40
N GLU A 100 0.89 8.45 29.33
CA GLU A 100 0.08 8.10 30.51
C GLU A 100 0.93 7.53 31.65
N ALA A 101 1.95 6.72 31.30
CA ALA A 101 2.88 6.14 32.26
C ALA A 101 4.03 7.09 32.69
N GLY A 102 4.02 8.36 32.27
CA GLY A 102 5.08 9.32 32.54
C GLY A 102 6.41 9.03 31.83
N LYS A 103 6.36 8.29 30.70
CA LYS A 103 7.51 7.93 29.88
C LYS A 103 7.54 8.79 28.60
N GLU A 104 8.70 8.87 27.97
CA GLU A 104 8.86 9.56 26.69
C GLU A 104 8.08 8.86 25.56
N PRO A 105 7.36 9.61 24.71
CA PRO A 105 6.77 9.08 23.50
C PRO A 105 7.82 8.70 22.47
N LEU A 106 7.43 7.93 21.45
CA LEU A 106 8.27 7.66 20.29
C LEU A 106 8.52 8.96 19.50
N LYS A 107 9.70 9.05 18.90
CA LYS A 107 10.14 10.19 18.10
C LYS A 107 9.87 9.96 16.62
N VAL A 108 9.82 11.03 15.84
CA VAL A 108 9.73 10.94 14.37
C VAL A 108 10.86 10.09 13.78
N LEU A 109 12.04 10.11 14.40
CA LEU A 109 13.17 9.28 13.99
C LEU A 109 12.84 7.79 14.07
N ASP A 110 12.13 7.36 15.11
CA ASP A 110 11.71 5.96 15.28
C ASP A 110 10.73 5.56 14.15
N ILE A 111 9.83 6.48 13.74
CA ILE A 111 8.92 6.27 12.62
C ILE A 111 9.71 6.09 11.31
N LEU A 112 10.68 6.97 11.05
CA LEU A 112 11.51 6.88 9.84
C LEU A 112 12.31 5.58 9.80
N GLU A 113 12.84 5.11 10.93
CA GLU A 113 13.52 3.81 11.01
C GLU A 113 12.59 2.64 10.69
N MET A 114 11.37 2.65 11.21
CA MET A 114 10.38 1.60 10.92
C MET A 114 9.94 1.65 9.46
N MET A 115 9.80 2.84 8.87
CA MET A 115 9.53 2.98 7.43
C MET A 115 10.66 2.37 6.60
N ILE A 116 11.92 2.70 6.88
CA ILE A 116 13.07 2.13 6.16
C ILE A 116 13.05 0.61 6.25
N LYS A 117 12.83 0.05 7.44
CA LYS A 117 12.76 -1.40 7.64
C LYS A 117 11.59 -2.04 6.89
N ALA A 118 10.41 -1.45 6.93
CA ALA A 118 9.25 -1.96 6.22
C ALA A 118 9.43 -1.90 4.69
N HIS A 119 9.96 -0.80 4.17
CA HIS A 119 10.31 -0.67 2.75
C HIS A 119 11.29 -1.77 2.32
N GLU A 120 12.31 -1.99 3.13
CA GLU A 120 13.34 -2.99 2.81
C GLU A 120 12.78 -4.40 2.84
N ILE A 121 12.01 -4.78 3.86
CA ILE A 121 11.38 -6.10 3.94
C ILE A 121 10.47 -6.33 2.73
N GLN A 122 9.56 -5.39 2.45
CA GLN A 122 8.62 -5.51 1.35
C GLN A 122 9.33 -5.55 0.00
N GLY A 123 10.26 -4.63 -0.23
CA GLY A 123 10.87 -4.43 -1.53
C GLY A 123 11.89 -5.50 -1.88
N ILE A 124 12.67 -6.01 -0.92
CA ILE A 124 13.61 -7.11 -1.17
C ILE A 124 12.87 -8.42 -1.48
N LEU A 125 11.76 -8.69 -0.76
CA LEU A 125 10.89 -9.82 -1.10
C LEU A 125 10.26 -9.66 -2.49
N ALA A 126 10.00 -8.45 -2.93
CA ALA A 126 9.42 -8.16 -4.24
C ALA A 126 10.42 -8.26 -5.40
N LEU A 127 11.76 -8.21 -5.15
CA LEU A 127 12.76 -8.13 -6.21
C LEU A 127 12.68 -9.29 -7.21
N GLU A 128 12.57 -10.52 -6.72
CA GLU A 128 12.58 -11.72 -7.57
C GLU A 128 11.32 -12.59 -7.40
N ASN A 129 10.39 -12.23 -6.52
CA ASN A 129 9.18 -13.01 -6.27
C ASN A 129 7.95 -12.29 -6.84
N SER A 130 7.32 -12.90 -7.83
CA SER A 130 6.15 -12.32 -8.51
C SER A 130 4.84 -12.92 -7.99
N PHE A 131 4.22 -12.28 -7.02
CA PHE A 131 2.95 -12.71 -6.42
C PHE A 131 1.78 -12.58 -7.40
N ASN A 132 1.80 -11.57 -8.27
CA ASN A 132 0.77 -11.38 -9.29
C ASN A 132 0.70 -12.55 -10.30
N ARG A 133 1.80 -13.23 -10.59
CA ARG A 133 1.82 -14.38 -11.52
C ARG A 133 1.17 -15.64 -10.95
N VAL A 134 1.00 -15.69 -9.63
CA VAL A 134 0.27 -16.77 -8.95
C VAL A 134 -1.14 -16.35 -8.51
N GLY A 135 -1.58 -15.14 -8.89
CA GLY A 135 -2.93 -14.63 -8.59
C GLY A 135 -3.07 -13.92 -7.24
N LEU A 136 -1.95 -13.71 -6.55
CA LEU A 136 -1.91 -12.96 -5.29
C LEU A 136 -1.66 -11.48 -5.54
N ASP A 137 -2.12 -10.64 -4.64
CA ASP A 137 -1.90 -9.19 -4.67
C ASP A 137 -0.67 -8.81 -3.85
N HIS A 138 0.04 -7.74 -4.25
CA HIS A 138 1.22 -7.24 -3.56
C HIS A 138 0.97 -6.87 -2.08
N VAL A 139 -0.26 -6.62 -1.68
CA VAL A 139 -0.59 -6.33 -0.27
C VAL A 139 -0.32 -7.50 0.68
N VAL A 140 -0.07 -8.70 0.17
CA VAL A 140 0.52 -9.81 0.95
C VAL A 140 1.84 -9.36 1.57
N LEU A 141 2.69 -8.68 0.79
CA LEU A 141 3.98 -8.18 1.27
C LEU A 141 3.83 -6.99 2.21
N VAL A 142 2.83 -6.14 2.00
CA VAL A 142 2.47 -5.08 2.97
C VAL A 142 2.11 -5.71 4.31
N LYS A 143 1.29 -6.76 4.34
CA LYS A 143 0.95 -7.45 5.58
C LYS A 143 2.18 -8.04 6.27
N VAL A 144 3.06 -8.70 5.53
CA VAL A 144 4.28 -9.31 6.07
C VAL A 144 5.22 -8.25 6.66
N ALA A 145 5.55 -7.21 5.90
CA ALA A 145 6.44 -6.15 6.36
C ALA A 145 5.85 -5.37 7.55
N SER A 146 4.56 -5.03 7.46
CA SER A 146 3.83 -4.36 8.56
C SER A 146 3.80 -5.20 9.82
N THR A 147 3.65 -6.54 9.73
CA THR A 147 3.65 -7.42 10.90
C THR A 147 4.99 -7.37 11.63
N ALA A 148 6.10 -7.40 10.89
CA ALA A 148 7.43 -7.32 11.50
C ALA A 148 7.63 -6.01 12.27
N VAL A 149 7.34 -4.87 11.64
CA VAL A 149 7.57 -3.56 12.26
C VAL A 149 6.54 -3.23 13.35
N ALA A 150 5.28 -3.63 13.19
CA ALA A 150 4.26 -3.47 14.22
C ALA A 150 4.61 -4.25 15.49
N THR A 151 5.02 -5.52 15.36
CA THR A 151 5.46 -6.33 16.50
C THR A 151 6.62 -5.65 17.22
N LYS A 152 7.59 -5.11 16.48
CA LYS A 152 8.73 -4.40 17.07
C LYS A 152 8.31 -3.12 17.77
N ILE A 153 7.45 -2.30 17.20
CA ILE A 153 6.95 -1.04 17.79
C ILE A 153 6.17 -1.33 19.08
N LEU A 154 5.37 -2.39 19.09
CA LEU A 154 4.57 -2.81 20.25
C LEU A 154 5.42 -3.44 21.38
N GLY A 155 6.74 -3.51 21.23
CA GLY A 155 7.68 -3.95 22.24
C GLY A 155 8.16 -5.39 22.09
N GLY A 156 7.81 -6.08 21.01
CA GLY A 156 8.25 -7.44 20.75
C GLY A 156 9.75 -7.58 20.55
N ASN A 157 10.28 -8.68 21.01
CA ASN A 157 11.66 -9.10 20.80
C ASN A 157 11.82 -9.82 19.45
N LYS A 158 13.01 -10.36 19.15
CA LYS A 158 13.29 -11.06 17.90
C LYS A 158 12.41 -12.31 17.70
N GLU A 159 12.19 -13.08 18.76
CA GLU A 159 11.40 -14.29 18.70
C GLU A 159 9.93 -13.98 18.45
N ASP A 160 9.40 -12.94 19.09
CA ASP A 160 8.04 -12.45 18.84
C ASP A 160 7.85 -12.02 17.38
N VAL A 161 8.83 -11.31 16.80
CA VAL A 161 8.78 -10.91 15.38
C VAL A 161 8.77 -12.14 14.47
N ILE A 162 9.59 -13.15 14.75
CA ILE A 162 9.62 -14.41 13.99
C ILE A 162 8.25 -15.10 14.08
N ASN A 163 7.71 -15.26 15.28
CA ASN A 163 6.42 -15.89 15.49
C ASN A 163 5.29 -15.14 14.78
N ALA A 164 5.24 -13.80 14.90
CA ALA A 164 4.24 -12.98 14.23
C ALA A 164 4.31 -13.08 12.69
N LEU A 165 5.52 -13.14 12.13
CA LEU A 165 5.70 -13.34 10.69
C LEU A 165 5.13 -14.67 10.20
N THR A 166 5.22 -15.74 11.02
CA THR A 166 4.63 -17.02 10.64
C THR A 166 3.10 -16.92 10.53
N HIS A 167 2.45 -16.18 11.42
CA HIS A 167 1.01 -15.89 11.32
C HIS A 167 0.67 -15.06 10.07
N ALA A 168 1.52 -14.10 9.72
CA ALA A 168 1.29 -13.30 8.51
C ALA A 168 1.32 -14.15 7.22
N TRP A 169 2.11 -15.20 7.18
CA TRP A 169 2.12 -16.13 6.05
C TRP A 169 0.99 -17.17 6.09
N LEU A 170 0.42 -17.47 7.25
CA LEU A 170 -0.74 -18.35 7.40
C LEU A 170 -2.07 -17.66 7.13
N ASP A 171 -2.21 -16.41 7.57
CA ASP A 171 -3.47 -15.67 7.47
C ASP A 171 -3.88 -15.42 6.02
N GLY A 172 -5.17 -15.58 5.72
CA GLY A 172 -5.77 -15.51 4.40
C GLY A 172 -5.12 -14.51 3.46
N GLN A 173 -4.64 -14.99 2.33
CA GLN A 173 -3.88 -14.18 1.39
C GLN A 173 -4.80 -13.41 0.45
N SER A 174 -4.40 -12.20 0.09
CA SER A 174 -5.19 -11.33 -0.78
C SER A 174 -5.12 -11.80 -2.23
N LEU A 175 -6.28 -12.14 -2.82
CA LEU A 175 -6.41 -12.44 -4.24
C LEU A 175 -6.44 -11.14 -5.06
N ARG A 176 -5.84 -11.16 -6.25
CA ARG A 176 -5.73 -10.00 -7.13
C ARG A 176 -6.98 -9.68 -7.95
N THR A 177 -8.01 -10.51 -7.92
CA THR A 177 -9.24 -10.40 -8.73
C THR A 177 -9.84 -8.99 -8.72
N TYR A 178 -9.83 -8.29 -7.59
CA TYR A 178 -10.43 -6.96 -7.45
C TYR A 178 -9.70 -5.81 -8.18
N ARG A 179 -8.61 -6.11 -8.87
CA ARG A 179 -7.89 -5.15 -9.73
C ARG A 179 -8.17 -5.35 -11.21
N HIS A 180 -8.93 -6.39 -11.57
CA HIS A 180 -9.20 -6.76 -12.95
C HIS A 180 -10.68 -6.70 -13.29
N ALA A 181 -11.00 -6.25 -14.51
CA ALA A 181 -12.36 -6.28 -15.02
C ALA A 181 -12.94 -7.72 -15.02
N PRO A 182 -14.22 -7.92 -14.72
CA PRO A 182 -15.22 -6.91 -14.36
C PRO A 182 -15.26 -6.54 -12.86
N ASN A 183 -14.28 -6.99 -12.06
CA ASN A 183 -14.30 -6.93 -10.59
C ASN A 183 -13.52 -5.72 -10.01
N ALA A 184 -12.96 -4.84 -10.87
CA ALA A 184 -12.25 -3.67 -10.38
C ALA A 184 -13.19 -2.77 -9.56
N GLY A 185 -12.73 -2.37 -8.38
CA GLY A 185 -13.55 -1.57 -7.46
C GLY A 185 -12.76 -0.96 -6.31
N SER A 186 -13.45 -0.26 -5.42
CA SER A 186 -12.85 0.52 -4.33
C SER A 186 -11.99 -0.30 -3.36
N ARG A 187 -12.14 -1.64 -3.33
CA ARG A 187 -11.23 -2.50 -2.55
C ARG A 187 -9.76 -2.25 -2.89
N LYS A 188 -9.44 -1.95 -4.13
CA LYS A 188 -8.09 -1.58 -4.57
C LYS A 188 -7.50 -0.47 -3.71
N SER A 189 -8.32 0.53 -3.37
CA SER A 189 -7.90 1.70 -2.61
C SER A 189 -7.79 1.48 -1.09
N TRP A 190 -8.46 0.45 -0.52
CA TRP A 190 -8.41 0.16 0.91
C TRP A 190 -7.76 -1.20 1.25
N ALA A 191 -7.31 -1.95 0.24
CA ALA A 191 -6.66 -3.25 0.48
C ALA A 191 -5.37 -3.14 1.31
N ALA A 192 -4.61 -2.05 1.17
CA ALA A 192 -3.45 -1.79 2.00
C ALA A 192 -3.85 -1.55 3.46
N GLY A 193 -4.94 -0.80 3.70
CA GLY A 193 -5.50 -0.61 5.04
C GLY A 193 -5.94 -1.94 5.67
N ASP A 194 -6.59 -2.83 4.90
CA ASP A 194 -6.92 -4.19 5.36
C ASP A 194 -5.64 -4.98 5.71
N ALA A 195 -4.60 -4.90 4.89
CA ALA A 195 -3.34 -5.59 5.14
C ALA A 195 -2.63 -5.10 6.41
N THR A 196 -2.55 -3.78 6.62
CA THR A 196 -1.93 -3.18 7.81
C THR A 196 -2.73 -3.47 9.08
N SER A 197 -4.06 -3.44 9.01
CA SER A 197 -4.92 -3.78 10.15
C SER A 197 -4.75 -5.25 10.58
N ARG A 198 -4.70 -6.17 9.60
CA ARG A 198 -4.39 -7.58 9.87
C ARG A 198 -3.02 -7.77 10.50
N ALA A 199 -2.03 -7.05 10.01
CA ALA A 199 -0.67 -7.08 10.54
C ALA A 199 -0.61 -6.67 12.02
N VAL A 200 -1.27 -5.57 12.38
CA VAL A 200 -1.35 -5.10 13.77
C VAL A 200 -2.07 -6.11 14.65
N ARG A 201 -3.19 -6.66 14.17
CA ARG A 201 -3.93 -7.69 14.89
C ARG A 201 -3.07 -8.93 15.17
N LEU A 202 -2.33 -9.42 14.17
CA LEU A 202 -1.45 -10.59 14.30
C LEU A 202 -0.29 -10.30 15.27
N ALA A 203 0.31 -9.11 15.20
CA ALA A 203 1.32 -8.67 16.15
C ALA A 203 0.80 -8.70 17.60
N MET A 204 -0.40 -8.17 17.84
CA MET A 204 -1.00 -8.15 19.18
C MET A 204 -1.36 -9.55 19.67
N ILE A 205 -1.85 -10.44 18.82
CA ILE A 205 -2.13 -11.83 19.17
C ILE A 205 -0.84 -12.55 19.57
N THR A 206 0.23 -12.39 18.77
CA THR A 206 1.53 -13.00 19.09
C THR A 206 2.07 -12.51 20.44
N LEU A 207 1.98 -11.19 20.68
CA LEU A 207 2.45 -10.59 21.94
C LEU A 207 1.59 -10.98 23.16
N SER A 208 0.41 -11.57 22.96
CA SER A 208 -0.36 -12.18 24.06
C SER A 208 0.10 -13.61 24.41
N GLY A 209 1.12 -14.12 23.71
CA GLY A 209 1.75 -15.40 24.02
C GLY A 209 1.46 -16.52 23.02
N GLU A 210 0.86 -16.21 21.85
CA GLU A 210 0.61 -17.24 20.82
C GLU A 210 1.90 -17.69 20.15
N MET A 211 2.01 -19.00 19.94
CA MET A 211 3.17 -19.64 19.31
C MET A 211 3.22 -19.37 17.80
N GLY A 212 4.42 -19.41 17.23
CA GLY A 212 4.62 -19.39 15.78
C GLY A 212 4.66 -20.79 15.14
N TYR A 213 4.77 -20.82 13.81
CA TYR A 213 4.75 -22.03 12.99
C TYR A 213 5.99 -22.06 12.07
N PRO A 214 7.13 -22.59 12.55
CA PRO A 214 8.44 -22.42 11.88
C PRO A 214 8.51 -22.89 10.41
N SER A 215 7.68 -23.87 10.03
CA SER A 215 7.66 -24.43 8.67
C SER A 215 6.58 -23.82 7.77
N VAL A 216 5.98 -22.70 8.13
CA VAL A 216 4.86 -22.08 7.41
C VAL A 216 5.14 -21.85 5.92
N LEU A 217 6.36 -21.53 5.54
CA LEU A 217 6.74 -21.34 4.14
C LEU A 217 6.96 -22.68 3.43
N THR A 218 7.69 -23.60 4.05
CA THR A 218 8.34 -24.74 3.40
C THR A 218 7.70 -26.11 3.70
N ALA A 219 6.69 -26.16 4.57
CA ALA A 219 6.02 -27.43 4.89
C ALA A 219 5.43 -28.06 3.63
N LYS A 220 5.89 -29.28 3.31
CA LYS A 220 5.41 -30.01 2.13
C LYS A 220 3.89 -30.17 2.16
N THR A 221 3.21 -29.85 1.07
CA THR A 221 1.75 -29.90 0.90
C THR A 221 0.99 -28.79 1.63
N TRP A 222 1.50 -28.26 2.74
CA TRP A 222 0.78 -27.39 3.67
C TRP A 222 1.38 -25.99 3.78
N GLY A 223 2.63 -25.78 3.33
CA GLY A 223 3.34 -24.52 3.39
C GLY A 223 2.93 -23.57 2.26
N PHE A 224 3.21 -22.29 2.46
CA PHE A 224 2.88 -21.23 1.52
C PHE A 224 3.45 -21.49 0.11
N GLU A 225 4.69 -21.99 0.01
CA GLU A 225 5.37 -22.24 -1.26
C GLU A 225 4.62 -23.31 -2.07
N ASP A 226 4.26 -24.43 -1.45
CA ASP A 226 3.52 -25.52 -2.14
C ASP A 226 2.08 -25.08 -2.48
N VAL A 227 1.37 -24.45 -1.54
CA VAL A 227 -0.07 -24.18 -1.67
C VAL A 227 -0.36 -22.99 -2.57
N LEU A 228 0.40 -21.91 -2.43
CA LEU A 228 0.10 -20.61 -3.08
C LEU A 228 1.15 -20.17 -4.08
N PHE A 229 2.39 -20.66 -3.97
CA PHE A 229 3.49 -20.24 -4.82
C PHE A 229 3.89 -21.29 -5.88
N LYS A 230 2.98 -22.26 -6.14
CA LYS A 230 3.13 -23.34 -7.15
C LYS A 230 4.37 -24.21 -6.93
N GLY A 231 4.82 -24.35 -5.69
CA GLY A 231 6.00 -25.13 -5.33
C GLY A 231 7.34 -24.41 -5.53
N GLU A 232 7.31 -23.16 -5.98
CA GLU A 232 8.51 -22.33 -6.09
C GLU A 232 8.91 -21.76 -4.73
N SER A 233 10.20 -21.75 -4.44
CA SER A 233 10.71 -21.18 -3.19
C SER A 233 10.83 -19.66 -3.27
N LEU A 234 10.47 -18.99 -2.18
CA LEU A 234 10.68 -17.55 -2.03
C LEU A 234 12.19 -17.23 -1.98
N ARG A 235 12.56 -16.19 -2.70
CA ARG A 235 13.95 -15.74 -2.82
C ARG A 235 14.18 -14.47 -2.02
N ILE A 236 15.32 -14.37 -1.38
CA ILE A 236 15.85 -13.15 -0.75
C ILE A 236 17.19 -12.87 -1.45
N PRO A 237 17.18 -12.07 -2.54
CA PRO A 237 18.34 -11.96 -3.42
C PRO A 237 19.51 -11.16 -2.83
N GLN A 238 19.26 -10.37 -1.78
CA GLN A 238 20.30 -9.59 -1.10
C GLN A 238 19.97 -9.37 0.37
N SER A 239 20.95 -8.91 1.14
CA SER A 239 20.80 -8.55 2.54
C SER A 239 19.89 -7.33 2.72
N PHE A 240 19.17 -7.26 3.82
CA PHE A 240 18.42 -6.08 4.19
C PHE A 240 19.32 -4.92 4.59
N GLY A 241 18.98 -3.72 4.13
CA GLY A 241 19.70 -2.47 4.38
C GLY A 241 18.77 -1.26 4.24
N SER A 242 19.04 -0.39 3.26
CA SER A 242 18.21 0.78 2.91
C SER A 242 18.00 0.92 1.40
N TYR A 243 18.31 -0.12 0.65
CA TYR A 243 18.28 -0.11 -0.82
C TYR A 243 16.92 0.30 -1.39
N VAL A 244 15.84 -0.25 -0.84
CA VAL A 244 14.49 0.06 -1.33
C VAL A 244 14.11 1.52 -1.02
N MET A 245 14.39 2.00 0.20
CA MET A 245 14.12 3.40 0.55
C MET A 245 14.95 4.39 -0.28
N GLU A 246 16.15 4.03 -0.67
CA GLU A 246 17.01 4.89 -1.50
C GLU A 246 16.59 4.95 -2.96
N ASN A 247 15.84 3.94 -3.44
CA ASN A 247 15.48 3.78 -4.85
C ASN A 247 13.95 3.78 -5.10
N VAL A 248 13.14 4.03 -4.07
CA VAL A 248 11.69 4.13 -4.23
C VAL A 248 11.31 5.32 -5.13
N LEU A 249 10.26 5.16 -5.91
CA LEU A 249 9.80 6.14 -6.88
C LEU A 249 8.62 6.94 -6.32
N PHE A 250 8.57 8.23 -6.63
CA PHE A 250 7.46 9.12 -6.29
C PHE A 250 6.61 9.43 -7.52
N LYS A 251 5.31 9.45 -7.35
CA LYS A 251 4.37 9.93 -8.37
C LYS A 251 4.20 11.44 -8.22
N ILE A 252 5.08 12.21 -8.83
CA ILE A 252 5.11 13.66 -8.62
C ILE A 252 4.02 14.38 -9.42
N SER A 253 3.76 13.91 -10.64
CA SER A 253 2.93 14.65 -11.60
C SER A 253 1.46 14.25 -11.57
N PHE A 254 1.15 12.95 -11.55
CA PHE A 254 -0.21 12.47 -11.78
C PHE A 254 -0.66 11.43 -10.74
N PRO A 255 -1.89 11.52 -10.20
CA PRO A 255 -2.50 10.52 -9.32
C PRO A 255 -3.01 9.33 -10.15
N ALA A 256 -2.12 8.59 -10.78
CA ALA A 256 -2.40 7.52 -11.70
C ALA A 256 -1.49 6.31 -11.45
N GLU A 257 -1.91 5.15 -11.91
CA GLU A 257 -1.07 3.95 -11.89
C GLU A 257 0.29 4.23 -12.54
N PHE A 258 1.38 3.74 -11.92
CA PHE A 258 2.74 4.21 -12.24
C PHE A 258 3.15 3.96 -13.69
N HIS A 259 2.71 2.84 -14.29
CA HIS A 259 3.03 2.50 -15.69
C HIS A 259 2.39 3.44 -16.73
N ALA A 260 1.45 4.30 -16.32
CA ALA A 260 0.84 5.31 -17.20
C ALA A 260 1.55 6.67 -17.16
N GLN A 261 2.41 6.94 -16.17
CA GLN A 261 2.94 8.29 -15.92
C GLN A 261 3.55 8.94 -17.16
N THR A 262 4.44 8.24 -17.86
CA THR A 262 5.10 8.77 -19.07
C THR A 262 4.16 8.90 -20.26
N ALA A 263 3.15 8.05 -20.38
CA ALA A 263 2.15 8.16 -21.44
C ALA A 263 1.22 9.36 -21.22
N VAL A 264 0.84 9.61 -19.95
CA VAL A 264 0.06 10.80 -19.57
C VAL A 264 0.90 12.07 -19.77
N GLU A 265 2.16 12.07 -19.38
CA GLU A 265 3.07 13.20 -19.60
C GLU A 265 3.21 13.53 -21.09
N ALA A 266 3.35 12.53 -21.96
CA ALA A 266 3.36 12.71 -23.40
C ALA A 266 2.04 13.30 -23.92
N ALA A 267 0.89 12.81 -23.41
CA ALA A 267 -0.43 13.32 -23.77
C ALA A 267 -0.60 14.80 -23.40
N VAL A 268 -0.22 15.16 -22.17
CA VAL A 268 -0.25 16.54 -21.67
C VAL A 268 0.65 17.45 -22.53
N SER A 269 1.83 16.95 -22.93
CA SER A 269 2.75 17.71 -23.78
C SER A 269 2.19 17.99 -25.18
N ILE A 270 1.39 17.07 -25.73
CA ILE A 270 0.77 17.20 -27.05
C ILE A 270 -0.52 18.04 -27.00
N HIS A 271 -1.17 18.12 -25.84
CA HIS A 271 -2.45 18.82 -25.69
C HIS A 271 -2.52 20.20 -26.35
N PRO A 272 -1.56 21.12 -26.19
CA PRO A 272 -1.63 22.45 -26.82
C PRO A 272 -1.67 22.44 -28.36
N GLU A 273 -1.18 21.36 -28.98
CA GLU A 273 -1.13 21.22 -30.43
C GLU A 273 -2.42 20.69 -31.04
N ILE A 274 -3.26 20.01 -30.22
CA ILE A 274 -4.43 19.25 -30.69
C ILE A 274 -5.76 19.77 -30.17
N ILE A 275 -5.79 20.58 -29.09
CA ILE A 275 -7.04 20.93 -28.41
C ILE A 275 -8.06 21.60 -29.31
N ASP A 276 -7.62 22.40 -30.28
CA ASP A 276 -8.48 23.09 -31.26
C ASP A 276 -8.78 22.23 -32.51
N ARG A 277 -8.29 20.99 -32.56
CA ARG A 277 -8.33 20.08 -33.71
C ARG A 277 -8.70 18.66 -33.37
N LEU A 278 -9.46 18.43 -32.28
CA LEU A 278 -9.82 17.10 -31.79
C LEU A 278 -10.62 16.29 -32.81
N ASP A 279 -11.40 16.95 -33.67
CA ASP A 279 -12.18 16.37 -34.76
C ASP A 279 -11.33 15.87 -35.95
N GLU A 280 -10.08 16.27 -36.02
CA GLU A 280 -9.12 15.79 -37.03
C GLU A 280 -8.37 14.52 -36.60
N ILE A 281 -8.54 14.05 -35.38
CA ILE A 281 -7.86 12.85 -34.85
C ILE A 281 -8.55 11.59 -35.38
N ASP A 282 -7.84 10.83 -36.21
CA ASP A 282 -8.30 9.54 -36.71
C ASP A 282 -8.09 8.44 -35.66
N LYS A 283 -6.92 8.38 -35.05
CA LYS A 283 -6.59 7.38 -34.02
C LYS A 283 -5.49 7.88 -33.06
N ILE A 284 -5.47 7.27 -31.89
CA ILE A 284 -4.38 7.41 -30.91
C ILE A 284 -3.67 6.07 -30.81
N GLU A 285 -2.38 6.05 -31.02
CA GLU A 285 -1.54 4.86 -30.93
C GLU A 285 -0.53 5.00 -29.79
N ILE A 286 -0.57 4.10 -28.81
CA ILE A 286 0.30 4.13 -27.64
C ILE A 286 1.25 2.96 -27.72
N THR A 287 2.55 3.22 -27.82
CA THR A 287 3.60 2.22 -27.71
C THR A 287 4.21 2.27 -26.31
N THR A 288 4.12 1.19 -25.57
CA THR A 288 4.59 1.09 -24.18
C THR A 288 5.12 -0.30 -23.88
N HIS A 289 5.58 -0.54 -22.64
CA HIS A 289 6.15 -1.83 -22.22
C HIS A 289 5.06 -2.86 -21.88
N GLU A 290 5.44 -4.14 -21.90
CA GLU A 290 4.54 -5.29 -21.71
C GLU A 290 3.74 -5.21 -20.40
N SER A 291 4.36 -4.78 -19.30
CA SER A 291 3.67 -4.67 -18.02
C SER A 291 2.53 -3.66 -18.03
N ALA A 292 2.67 -2.51 -18.70
CA ALA A 292 1.58 -1.56 -18.87
C ALA A 292 0.40 -2.19 -19.63
N ILE A 293 0.69 -2.87 -20.74
CA ILE A 293 -0.34 -3.57 -21.52
C ILE A 293 -1.08 -4.59 -20.65
N ARG A 294 -0.36 -5.40 -19.90
CA ARG A 294 -0.92 -6.47 -19.07
C ARG A 294 -1.74 -5.96 -17.89
N ILE A 295 -1.38 -4.81 -17.32
CA ILE A 295 -1.94 -4.31 -16.06
C ILE A 295 -3.04 -3.30 -16.29
N ILE A 296 -2.82 -2.31 -17.17
CA ILE A 296 -3.66 -1.13 -17.30
C ILE A 296 -4.23 -0.89 -18.71
N SER A 297 -3.95 -1.76 -19.71
CA SER A 297 -4.67 -1.69 -20.98
C SER A 297 -6.05 -2.31 -20.82
N LYS A 298 -7.09 -1.51 -20.93
CA LYS A 298 -8.48 -1.92 -20.77
C LYS A 298 -9.34 -1.41 -21.91
N VAL A 299 -10.35 -2.19 -22.25
CA VAL A 299 -11.43 -1.83 -23.20
C VAL A 299 -12.78 -2.03 -22.51
N GLY A 300 -13.77 -1.22 -22.89
CA GLY A 300 -15.13 -1.29 -22.34
C GLY A 300 -15.43 -0.16 -21.36
N GLU A 301 -16.55 -0.29 -20.66
CA GLU A 301 -17.04 0.71 -19.73
C GLU A 301 -16.16 0.80 -18.48
N LEU A 302 -16.00 2.02 -17.98
CA LEU A 302 -15.29 2.34 -16.75
C LEU A 302 -16.31 2.79 -15.70
N ASN A 303 -16.61 1.91 -14.76
CA ASN A 303 -17.75 2.08 -13.86
C ASN A 303 -17.43 2.84 -12.56
N ASN A 304 -16.14 3.04 -12.25
CA ASN A 304 -15.73 3.64 -10.99
C ASN A 304 -14.29 4.21 -11.09
N PRO A 305 -13.84 5.04 -10.11
CA PRO A 305 -12.49 5.60 -10.12
C PRO A 305 -11.36 4.55 -10.20
N ALA A 306 -11.55 3.37 -9.60
CA ALA A 306 -10.55 2.31 -9.64
C ALA A 306 -10.43 1.64 -11.03
N ASP A 307 -11.45 1.77 -11.88
CA ASP A 307 -11.33 1.40 -13.29
C ASP A 307 -10.57 2.47 -14.09
N ARG A 308 -10.85 3.74 -13.81
CA ARG A 308 -10.27 4.87 -14.54
C ARG A 308 -8.78 5.04 -14.30
N ASP A 309 -8.35 5.03 -13.05
CA ASP A 309 -6.93 5.20 -12.67
C ASP A 309 -6.03 3.99 -13.03
N HIS A 310 -6.65 2.89 -13.50
CA HIS A 310 -6.00 1.71 -14.04
C HIS A 310 -6.38 1.44 -15.50
N CYS A 311 -6.76 2.48 -16.25
CA CYS A 311 -7.03 2.40 -17.68
C CYS A 311 -6.11 3.35 -18.45
N LEU A 312 -5.08 2.81 -19.10
CA LEU A 312 -4.10 3.59 -19.85
C LEU A 312 -4.77 4.49 -20.89
N GLN A 313 -5.72 3.94 -21.63
CA GLN A 313 -6.45 4.65 -22.68
C GLN A 313 -7.23 5.85 -22.13
N TYR A 314 -7.89 5.67 -20.97
CA TYR A 314 -8.63 6.74 -20.31
C TYR A 314 -7.69 7.86 -19.83
N MET A 315 -6.64 7.51 -19.11
CA MET A 315 -5.70 8.48 -18.56
C MET A 315 -5.02 9.30 -19.66
N VAL A 316 -4.63 8.67 -20.76
CA VAL A 316 -4.07 9.37 -21.94
C VAL A 316 -5.12 10.28 -22.58
N ALA A 317 -6.37 9.81 -22.73
CA ALA A 317 -7.44 10.64 -23.27
C ALA A 317 -7.71 11.88 -22.43
N ILE A 318 -7.72 11.77 -21.09
CA ILE A 318 -7.85 12.92 -20.19
C ILE A 318 -6.68 13.90 -20.37
N GLY A 319 -5.44 13.42 -20.41
CA GLY A 319 -4.26 14.25 -20.68
C GLY A 319 -4.34 15.01 -22.00
N LEU A 320 -4.81 14.35 -23.05
CA LEU A 320 -5.02 15.00 -24.37
C LEU A 320 -6.15 16.03 -24.35
N LEU A 321 -7.24 15.77 -23.61
CA LEU A 321 -8.41 16.64 -23.58
C LEU A 321 -8.27 17.83 -22.64
N LYS A 322 -7.62 17.65 -21.49
CA LYS A 322 -7.56 18.65 -20.41
C LYS A 322 -6.19 19.31 -20.28
N GLY A 323 -5.13 18.71 -20.81
CA GLY A 323 -3.75 19.17 -20.59
C GLY A 323 -3.26 18.91 -19.15
N ASP A 324 -3.95 18.06 -18.39
CA ASP A 324 -3.62 17.65 -17.03
C ASP A 324 -4.35 16.35 -16.67
N LEU A 325 -4.00 15.75 -15.55
CA LEU A 325 -4.73 14.63 -14.92
C LEU A 325 -4.69 14.81 -13.41
N VAL A 326 -5.86 14.99 -12.82
CA VAL A 326 -6.02 15.23 -11.38
C VAL A 326 -6.86 14.15 -10.69
N ALA A 327 -6.91 14.18 -9.36
CA ALA A 327 -7.57 13.13 -8.57
C ALA A 327 -9.10 13.08 -8.75
N GLU A 328 -9.71 14.14 -9.24
CA GLU A 328 -11.13 14.27 -9.53
C GLU A 328 -11.53 13.62 -10.88
N ASP A 329 -10.57 13.32 -11.75
CA ASP A 329 -10.80 12.68 -13.04
C ASP A 329 -11.04 11.17 -12.91
#